data_99cb2b263674624ca64ba7057fbd84f8
#
_entry.id   99cb2b263674624ca64ba7057fbd84f8
#
_cell.length_a   1.000
_cell.length_b   1.000
_cell.length_c   1.000
_cell.angle_alpha   90.00
_cell.angle_beta   90.00
_cell.angle_gamma   90.00
#
_symmetry.space_group_name_H-M   'P 1'
#
loop_
_entity.id
_entity.type
_entity.pdbx_description
1 polymer ?
#
loop_
_entity_poly.entity_id
_entity_poly.type
_entity_poly.pdbx_seq_one_letter_code
_entity_poly.pdbx_strand_id
1 'polypeptide(L)'
;MHNTASSPARTHRGVIKKTAALLAASTLTFGLAACSSDDSGNAIVYVNGTEPQRLLIPGDTSENGGGRIVDMLYSGLVYYDANGIVHNELAESIDLEGDKTYKVTLKPDKKFADGTPVKASNFVDAWNHVVANDQMTESFFAPIEGYSEDATELSGLKVLDDRTFTITLNQPEADFPTRLGYNAFFPLPDNAYDDEEAFGRNPNSNGPYKLEAWDGSQSISLVPNENYDGPRKPKNDGVMFTFYARPDAAYADLLSDNLDVLDAIPTGSLANYQDELPGRSVSQPVAAYQELSLPEREAHFAGEEGRLRRKALSMSIDRDSITNKLFYGTRTPARDFTSPVIDGYNPNLKGNEVLMYNPEEAKKLWAQADAISPYDGTLEIAYDVDGGHQEWVDAVANQIRNNLGIEAVGRPYPDFKSYRNDIKSKTIKGAFRTGWFADYPGLSNFLVPNFVSTSSSNDSGYNNPEFDALMTKAAGQPTPEESNKLYNEGQEIMLQDLPAIPLWYPNVVGGWSNNVDNVTFNWKSLPEYYAITKN
;
A
#
# COMPACT_ATOMS: atom_id res chain seq x y z
N MET A 1 -45.96 -8.17 49.93
CA MET A 1 -47.15 -7.29 49.87
C MET A 1 -47.35 -7.01 48.39
N HIS A 2 -48.21 -7.75 47.78
CA HIS A 2 -49.57 -7.42 47.31
C HIS A 2 -49.54 -6.28 46.25
N ASN A 3 -50.08 -6.35 45.06
CA ASN A 3 -51.14 -7.16 44.41
C ASN A 3 -51.10 -6.87 42.91
N THR A 4 -51.13 -7.82 42.01
CA THR A 4 -52.22 -8.35 41.16
C THR A 4 -53.26 -7.37 40.57
N ALA A 5 -53.43 -7.44 39.22
CA ALA A 5 -54.71 -7.73 38.49
C ALA A 5 -54.49 -7.38 36.99
N SER A 6 -54.45 -8.27 36.04
CA SER A 6 -55.47 -9.06 35.32
C SER A 6 -56.36 -8.25 34.35
N SER A 7 -56.20 -8.55 33.10
CA SER A 7 -57.02 -8.76 31.88
C SER A 7 -58.49 -8.24 31.89
N PRO A 8 -59.20 -8.06 30.74
CA PRO A 8 -59.35 -9.10 29.71
C PRO A 8 -59.52 -8.61 28.22
N ALA A 9 -59.54 -9.63 27.37
CA ALA A 9 -59.81 -9.65 25.94
C ALA A 9 -61.21 -9.21 25.53
N ARG A 10 -61.36 -8.71 24.29
CA ARG A 10 -62.60 -8.78 23.53
C ARG A 10 -62.37 -9.10 22.05
N THR A 11 -62.87 -10.24 21.69
CA THR A 11 -63.10 -10.74 20.33
C THR A 11 -64.29 -10.00 19.66
N HIS A 12 -64.17 -9.72 18.35
CA HIS A 12 -65.31 -9.63 17.45
C HIS A 12 -65.02 -10.29 16.09
N ARG A 13 -65.86 -11.30 15.83
CA ARG A 13 -66.07 -12.01 14.56
C ARG A 13 -67.01 -11.20 13.65
N GLY A 14 -66.90 -11.40 12.35
CA GLY A 14 -67.96 -11.21 11.35
C GLY A 14 -67.40 -10.54 10.09
N VAL A 15 -67.61 -10.90 8.89
CA VAL A 15 -68.47 -11.80 8.14
C VAL A 15 -67.99 -11.77 6.69
N ILE A 16 -67.97 -12.91 6.05
CA ILE A 16 -67.67 -13.18 4.65
C ILE A 16 -68.76 -12.57 3.74
N LYS A 17 -68.34 -11.92 2.62
CA LYS A 17 -69.22 -11.89 1.44
C LYS A 17 -68.37 -12.17 0.18
N LYS A 18 -68.69 -13.31 -0.45
CA LYS A 18 -68.32 -13.71 -1.79
C LYS A 18 -69.15 -12.92 -2.81
N THR A 19 -68.56 -12.44 -3.86
CA THR A 19 -69.30 -12.18 -5.11
C THR A 19 -68.38 -12.57 -6.30
N ALA A 20 -68.86 -13.51 -7.08
CA ALA A 20 -68.31 -13.96 -8.35
C ALA A 20 -69.07 -13.24 -9.50
N ALA A 21 -68.37 -12.90 -10.57
CA ALA A 21 -68.91 -12.76 -11.95
C ALA A 21 -67.73 -12.29 -12.86
N LEU A 22 -67.45 -12.92 -13.80
CA LEU A 22 -67.80 -13.33 -15.18
C LEU A 22 -66.72 -12.86 -16.19
N LEU A 23 -66.30 -13.83 -17.00
CA LEU A 23 -65.41 -13.73 -18.14
C LEU A 23 -65.91 -12.72 -19.20
N ALA A 24 -64.97 -12.02 -19.83
CA ALA A 24 -65.08 -11.61 -21.23
C ALA A 24 -63.68 -11.76 -21.87
N ALA A 25 -63.61 -12.73 -22.77
CA ALA A 25 -62.46 -12.92 -23.64
C ALA A 25 -62.48 -11.89 -24.79
N SER A 26 -61.40 -11.15 -24.96
CA SER A 26 -61.12 -10.42 -26.18
C SER A 26 -59.67 -10.68 -26.59
N THR A 27 -59.52 -11.54 -27.59
CA THR A 27 -58.31 -11.80 -28.35
C THR A 27 -57.90 -10.53 -29.10
N LEU A 28 -56.80 -9.90 -28.72
CA LEU A 28 -56.07 -8.97 -29.55
C LEU A 28 -54.66 -9.58 -29.79
N THR A 29 -54.48 -10.02 -31.01
CA THR A 29 -53.19 -10.33 -31.62
C THR A 29 -52.36 -9.03 -31.70
N PHE A 30 -51.36 -8.89 -30.80
CA PHE A 30 -50.29 -7.93 -30.99
C PHE A 30 -49.06 -8.66 -31.49
N GLY A 31 -48.53 -8.15 -32.61
CA GLY A 31 -47.34 -8.65 -33.26
C GLY A 31 -46.12 -8.62 -32.33
N LEU A 32 -45.36 -9.69 -32.35
CA LEU A 32 -44.01 -9.75 -31.87
C LEU A 32 -43.14 -8.77 -32.68
N ALA A 33 -43.03 -7.53 -32.20
CA ALA A 33 -41.83 -6.74 -32.46
C ALA A 33 -40.81 -7.22 -31.40
N ALA A 34 -39.89 -8.07 -31.83
CA ALA A 34 -38.68 -8.34 -31.09
C ALA A 34 -37.88 -7.02 -31.08
N CYS A 35 -38.12 -6.18 -30.05
CA CYS A 35 -37.09 -5.28 -29.63
C CYS A 35 -36.02 -6.15 -28.97
N SER A 36 -34.91 -6.32 -29.64
CA SER A 36 -33.66 -6.61 -28.96
C SER A 36 -33.41 -5.41 -28.04
N SER A 37 -33.86 -5.50 -26.80
CA SER A 37 -33.21 -4.75 -25.75
C SER A 37 -31.79 -5.26 -25.74
N ASP A 38 -30.85 -4.44 -26.18
CA ASP A 38 -29.50 -4.53 -25.67
C ASP A 38 -29.64 -4.47 -24.15
N ASP A 39 -29.59 -5.63 -23.54
CA ASP A 39 -29.39 -5.79 -22.12
C ASP A 39 -27.93 -5.42 -21.87
N SER A 40 -27.63 -4.11 -21.93
CA SER A 40 -26.42 -3.57 -21.35
C SER A 40 -26.58 -3.75 -19.86
N GLY A 41 -26.30 -4.97 -19.39
CA GLY A 41 -26.27 -5.29 -17.96
C GLY A 41 -25.38 -4.24 -17.30
N ASN A 42 -25.84 -3.73 -16.16
CA ASN A 42 -25.11 -2.78 -15.34
C ASN A 42 -23.74 -3.39 -14.98
N ALA A 43 -22.69 -2.98 -15.68
CA ALA A 43 -21.34 -3.51 -15.54
C ALA A 43 -20.57 -2.87 -14.37
N ILE A 44 -21.28 -2.58 -13.26
CA ILE A 44 -20.66 -2.12 -12.02
C ILE A 44 -19.91 -3.28 -11.36
N VAL A 45 -18.63 -3.06 -11.06
CA VAL A 45 -17.76 -4.01 -10.36
C VAL A 45 -17.87 -3.80 -8.85
N TYR A 46 -18.29 -4.83 -8.11
CA TYR A 46 -18.42 -4.80 -6.65
C TYR A 46 -17.13 -5.28 -6.02
N VAL A 47 -16.52 -4.47 -5.15
CA VAL A 47 -15.24 -4.75 -4.52
C VAL A 47 -15.28 -4.49 -3.01
N ASN A 48 -14.41 -5.15 -2.26
CA ASN A 48 -14.25 -4.82 -0.85
C ASN A 48 -13.48 -3.52 -0.68
N GLY A 49 -13.76 -2.80 0.40
CA GLY A 49 -13.06 -1.59 0.79
C GLY A 49 -13.07 -1.38 2.29
N THR A 50 -12.44 -0.30 2.71
CA THR A 50 -12.56 0.27 4.06
C THR A 50 -12.91 1.74 3.95
N GLU A 51 -13.69 2.24 4.92
CA GLU A 51 -14.06 3.65 4.95
C GLU A 51 -12.79 4.52 4.99
N PRO A 52 -12.67 5.56 4.14
CA PRO A 52 -11.58 6.53 4.21
C PRO A 52 -11.52 7.18 5.60
N GLN A 53 -10.32 7.30 6.15
CA GLN A 53 -10.12 7.96 7.45
C GLN A 53 -10.34 9.47 7.40
N ARG A 54 -10.12 10.07 6.23
CA ARG A 54 -10.24 11.49 5.96
C ARG A 54 -11.03 11.78 4.71
N LEU A 55 -11.11 13.03 4.36
CA LEU A 55 -11.70 13.50 3.11
C LEU A 55 -10.91 13.01 1.89
N LEU A 56 -11.55 12.94 0.72
CA LEU A 56 -10.93 12.45 -0.52
C LEU A 56 -10.07 13.56 -1.16
N ILE A 57 -9.09 14.05 -0.39
CA ILE A 57 -8.13 15.06 -0.79
C ILE A 57 -6.76 14.40 -0.91
N PRO A 58 -6.11 14.43 -2.08
CA PRO A 58 -4.86 13.74 -2.33
C PRO A 58 -3.76 14.01 -1.29
N GLY A 59 -3.53 15.27 -0.95
CA GLY A 59 -2.49 15.67 0.00
C GLY A 59 -2.79 15.31 1.45
N ASP A 60 -4.05 15.05 1.81
CA ASP A 60 -4.46 14.68 3.17
C ASP A 60 -4.85 13.19 3.30
N THR A 61 -4.51 12.38 2.29
CA THR A 61 -4.79 10.94 2.26
C THR A 61 -3.49 10.13 2.25
N SER A 62 -3.22 9.37 3.31
CA SER A 62 -2.02 8.52 3.44
C SER A 62 -2.31 7.06 3.79
N GLU A 63 -3.58 6.69 3.96
CA GLU A 63 -4.00 5.34 4.34
C GLU A 63 -4.66 4.59 3.16
N ASN A 64 -4.68 3.24 3.25
CA ASN A 64 -5.07 2.38 2.12
C ASN A 64 -6.54 2.53 1.69
N GLY A 65 -7.47 2.78 2.61
CA GLY A 65 -8.89 2.90 2.30
C GLY A 65 -9.20 4.09 1.41
N GLY A 66 -8.74 5.29 1.82
CA GLY A 66 -8.86 6.52 1.05
C GLY A 66 -7.94 6.53 -0.17
N GLY A 67 -6.68 6.09 -0.01
CA GLY A 67 -5.68 6.11 -1.08
C GLY A 67 -6.13 5.39 -2.34
N ARG A 68 -6.71 4.19 -2.23
CA ARG A 68 -7.22 3.44 -3.40
C ARG A 68 -8.34 4.17 -4.15
N ILE A 69 -9.15 4.94 -3.44
CA ILE A 69 -10.24 5.74 -4.02
C ILE A 69 -9.67 7.00 -4.68
N VAL A 70 -8.76 7.69 -3.99
CA VAL A 70 -8.05 8.86 -4.52
C VAL A 70 -7.27 8.51 -5.80
N ASP A 71 -6.60 7.36 -5.86
CA ASP A 71 -5.89 6.89 -7.06
C ASP A 71 -6.81 6.66 -8.27
N MET A 72 -8.11 6.41 -8.05
CA MET A 72 -9.10 6.28 -9.12
C MET A 72 -9.75 7.62 -9.49
N LEU A 73 -9.91 8.51 -8.51
CA LEU A 73 -10.50 9.82 -8.72
C LEU A 73 -9.56 10.79 -9.40
N TYR A 74 -8.23 10.66 -9.17
CA TYR A 74 -7.25 11.62 -9.65
C TYR A 74 -6.22 10.99 -10.57
N SER A 75 -5.54 11.84 -11.31
CA SER A 75 -4.38 11.53 -12.14
C SER A 75 -3.26 12.50 -11.82
N GLY A 76 -2.04 11.97 -11.71
CA GLY A 76 -0.81 12.72 -11.51
C GLY A 76 -0.07 13.03 -12.81
N LEU A 77 1.15 13.53 -12.67
CA LEU A 77 2.06 13.77 -13.79
C LEU A 77 2.44 12.44 -14.47
N VAL A 78 2.65 11.42 -13.66
CA VAL A 78 2.92 10.05 -14.09
C VAL A 78 1.94 9.10 -13.41
N TYR A 79 1.81 7.88 -13.94
CA TYR A 79 1.12 6.76 -13.30
C TYR A 79 2.02 5.54 -13.31
N TYR A 80 1.70 4.55 -12.50
CA TYR A 80 2.38 3.27 -12.45
C TYR A 80 1.49 2.20 -13.08
N ASP A 81 2.06 1.37 -13.96
CA ASP A 81 1.35 0.18 -14.44
C ASP A 81 1.31 -0.91 -13.36
N ALA A 82 0.68 -2.04 -13.67
CA ALA A 82 0.54 -3.16 -12.73
C ALA A 82 1.90 -3.70 -12.22
N ASN A 83 2.97 -3.49 -12.97
CA ASN A 83 4.33 -3.93 -12.61
C ASN A 83 5.14 -2.84 -11.89
N GLY A 84 4.56 -1.66 -11.62
CA GLY A 84 5.26 -0.52 -11.01
C GLY A 84 6.11 0.29 -12.00
N ILE A 85 5.99 0.06 -13.31
CA ILE A 85 6.72 0.83 -14.31
C ILE A 85 6.07 2.21 -14.45
N VAL A 86 6.90 3.25 -14.42
CA VAL A 86 6.48 4.65 -14.48
C VAL A 86 6.19 5.08 -15.92
N HIS A 87 5.05 5.69 -16.14
CA HIS A 87 4.61 6.22 -17.43
C HIS A 87 4.07 7.64 -17.28
N ASN A 88 4.34 8.52 -18.25
CA ASN A 88 3.75 9.86 -18.27
C ASN A 88 2.23 9.79 -18.45
N GLU A 89 1.46 10.39 -17.52
CA GLU A 89 0.00 10.51 -17.61
C GLU A 89 -0.42 11.93 -18.01
N LEU A 90 -0.39 12.90 -17.10
CA LEU A 90 -0.66 14.30 -17.44
C LEU A 90 0.57 15.03 -17.99
N ALA A 91 1.77 14.58 -17.64
CA ALA A 91 2.99 15.13 -18.23
C ALA A 91 3.15 14.69 -19.69
N GLU A 92 3.45 15.64 -20.56
CA GLU A 92 4.02 15.39 -21.89
C GLU A 92 5.51 15.06 -21.75
N SER A 93 6.24 15.85 -20.94
CA SER A 93 7.63 15.60 -20.58
C SER A 93 7.94 16.06 -19.16
N ILE A 94 8.97 15.45 -18.58
CA ILE A 94 9.60 15.84 -17.32
C ILE A 94 11.10 15.81 -17.60
N ASP A 95 11.67 16.98 -17.88
CA ASP A 95 13.04 17.12 -18.37
C ASP A 95 13.94 17.71 -17.29
N LEU A 96 15.10 17.08 -17.02
CA LEU A 96 16.09 17.62 -16.11
C LEU A 96 16.85 18.78 -16.76
N GLU A 97 16.72 19.98 -16.21
CA GLU A 97 17.47 21.18 -16.59
C GLU A 97 18.59 21.45 -15.56
N GLY A 98 19.82 21.28 -15.96
CA GLY A 98 20.97 21.32 -15.05
C GLY A 98 21.13 20.01 -14.28
N ASP A 99 21.28 20.09 -12.94
CA ASP A 99 21.53 18.92 -12.08
C ASP A 99 20.40 18.62 -11.08
N LYS A 100 19.51 19.58 -10.81
CA LYS A 100 18.47 19.46 -9.77
C LYS A 100 17.15 20.16 -10.08
N THR A 101 16.95 20.67 -11.29
CA THR A 101 15.71 21.34 -11.70
C THR A 101 15.01 20.51 -12.76
N TYR A 102 13.78 20.09 -12.47
CA TYR A 102 12.92 19.42 -13.43
C TYR A 102 11.95 20.42 -14.05
N LYS A 103 11.92 20.46 -15.37
CA LYS A 103 10.90 21.18 -16.12
C LYS A 103 9.81 20.23 -16.55
N VAL A 104 8.59 20.52 -16.11
CA VAL A 104 7.40 19.73 -16.43
C VAL A 104 6.61 20.47 -17.51
N THR A 105 6.26 19.75 -18.59
CA THR A 105 5.32 20.23 -19.60
C THR A 105 4.09 19.33 -19.58
N LEU A 106 2.90 19.91 -19.42
CA LEU A 106 1.63 19.17 -19.40
C LEU A 106 1.14 18.88 -20.83
N LYS A 107 0.50 17.71 -21.01
CA LYS A 107 -0.26 17.41 -22.23
C LYS A 107 -1.38 18.45 -22.42
N PRO A 108 -1.71 18.83 -23.66
CA PRO A 108 -2.80 19.76 -23.91
C PRO A 108 -4.16 19.16 -23.58
N ASP A 109 -5.15 20.03 -23.39
CA ASP A 109 -6.58 19.72 -23.31
C ASP A 109 -7.02 18.76 -22.18
N LYS A 110 -6.18 18.59 -21.14
CA LYS A 110 -6.54 17.83 -19.95
C LYS A 110 -7.53 18.59 -19.09
N LYS A 111 -8.51 17.87 -18.50
CA LYS A 111 -9.67 18.47 -17.82
C LYS A 111 -9.97 17.76 -16.50
N PHE A 112 -10.54 18.51 -15.58
CA PHE A 112 -11.29 17.98 -14.45
C PHE A 112 -12.67 17.45 -14.90
N ALA A 113 -13.37 16.76 -14.01
CA ALA A 113 -14.65 16.12 -14.30
C ALA A 113 -15.77 17.09 -14.69
N ASP A 114 -15.70 18.36 -14.26
CA ASP A 114 -16.61 19.42 -14.65
C ASP A 114 -16.26 20.08 -16.00
N GLY A 115 -15.17 19.66 -16.63
CA GLY A 115 -14.69 20.20 -17.90
C GLY A 115 -13.73 21.38 -17.80
N THR A 116 -13.41 21.87 -16.59
CA THR A 116 -12.38 22.91 -16.39
C THR A 116 -10.98 22.36 -16.73
N PRO A 117 -10.09 23.20 -17.31
CA PRO A 117 -8.77 22.75 -17.73
C PRO A 117 -7.85 22.45 -16.54
N VAL A 118 -7.04 21.40 -16.65
CA VAL A 118 -5.92 21.16 -15.74
C VAL A 118 -4.73 22.02 -16.16
N LYS A 119 -4.20 22.82 -15.25
CA LYS A 119 -3.10 23.75 -15.47
C LYS A 119 -1.89 23.45 -14.58
N ALA A 120 -0.73 24.01 -14.93
CA ALA A 120 0.48 23.96 -14.13
C ALA A 120 0.26 24.54 -12.71
N SER A 121 -0.53 25.63 -12.57
CA SER A 121 -0.88 26.18 -11.26
C SER A 121 -1.62 25.19 -10.36
N ASN A 122 -2.47 24.31 -10.91
CA ASN A 122 -3.22 23.34 -10.11
C ASN A 122 -2.30 22.34 -9.36
N PHE A 123 -1.11 22.08 -9.90
CA PHE A 123 -0.08 21.28 -9.21
C PHE A 123 0.65 22.12 -8.16
N VAL A 124 1.16 23.29 -8.56
CA VAL A 124 1.96 24.14 -7.68
C VAL A 124 1.15 24.62 -6.48
N ASP A 125 -0.09 25.06 -6.70
CA ASP A 125 -0.98 25.52 -5.63
C ASP A 125 -1.38 24.37 -4.70
N ALA A 126 -1.67 23.18 -5.24
CA ALA A 126 -1.97 22.01 -4.42
C ALA A 126 -0.79 21.61 -3.53
N TRP A 127 0.44 21.58 -4.06
CA TRP A 127 1.62 21.21 -3.30
C TRP A 127 1.98 22.24 -2.21
N ASN A 128 1.86 23.54 -2.53
CA ASN A 128 2.01 24.59 -1.53
C ASN A 128 0.92 24.50 -0.44
N HIS A 129 -0.31 24.18 -0.82
CA HIS A 129 -1.41 24.00 0.13
C HIS A 129 -1.15 22.85 1.12
N VAL A 130 -0.61 21.71 0.64
CA VAL A 130 -0.24 20.56 1.50
C VAL A 130 0.77 21.00 2.57
N VAL A 131 1.83 21.70 2.16
CA VAL A 131 2.89 22.13 3.09
C VAL A 131 2.39 23.23 4.03
N ALA A 132 1.63 24.21 3.52
CA ALA A 132 1.12 25.33 4.32
C ALA A 132 0.09 24.90 5.40
N ASN A 133 -0.52 23.74 5.26
CA ASN A 133 -1.58 23.25 6.16
C ASN A 133 -1.22 21.96 6.89
N ASP A 134 0.06 21.56 6.91
CA ASP A 134 0.57 20.34 7.60
C ASP A 134 -0.26 19.09 7.24
N GLN A 135 -0.65 18.95 5.96
CA GLN A 135 -1.43 17.80 5.53
C GLN A 135 -0.62 16.50 5.62
N MET A 136 -1.29 15.35 5.66
CA MET A 136 -0.70 14.04 5.97
C MET A 136 0.51 13.64 5.11
N THR A 137 0.61 14.19 3.90
CA THR A 137 1.69 13.84 2.95
C THR A 137 2.75 14.94 2.80
N GLU A 138 2.77 15.94 3.67
CA GLU A 138 3.68 17.10 3.57
C GLU A 138 5.16 16.72 3.44
N SER A 139 5.60 15.68 4.16
CA SER A 139 6.99 15.23 4.17
C SER A 139 7.51 14.74 2.80
N PHE A 140 6.61 14.39 1.86
CA PHE A 140 7.00 14.03 0.50
C PHE A 140 7.58 15.19 -0.30
N PHE A 141 7.31 16.43 0.12
CA PHE A 141 7.83 17.65 -0.50
C PHE A 141 9.20 18.08 0.05
N ALA A 142 9.72 17.40 1.07
CA ALA A 142 11.02 17.70 1.69
C ALA A 142 12.21 17.81 0.70
N PRO A 143 12.25 17.08 -0.43
CA PRO A 143 13.30 17.27 -1.42
C PRO A 143 13.24 18.59 -2.19
N ILE A 144 12.10 19.30 -2.20
CA ILE A 144 11.92 20.52 -2.98
C ILE A 144 12.52 21.74 -2.24
N GLU A 145 13.20 22.61 -2.97
CA GLU A 145 13.83 23.81 -2.41
C GLU A 145 12.79 24.71 -1.75
N GLY A 146 13.10 25.15 -0.52
CA GLY A 146 12.21 25.97 0.29
C GLY A 146 11.33 25.20 1.27
N TYR A 147 11.37 23.88 1.27
CA TYR A 147 10.67 23.08 2.29
C TYR A 147 11.28 23.28 3.69
N SER A 148 10.42 23.52 4.67
CA SER A 148 10.68 23.45 6.09
C SER A 148 9.35 23.20 6.84
N GLU A 149 9.40 22.80 8.11
CA GLU A 149 8.19 22.57 8.93
C GLU A 149 7.27 23.81 9.06
N ASP A 150 7.81 25.02 8.85
CA ASP A 150 7.06 26.29 8.92
C ASP A 150 6.82 26.88 7.52
N ALA A 151 7.11 26.16 6.42
CA ALA A 151 6.98 26.69 5.08
C ALA A 151 5.52 26.83 4.68
N THR A 152 5.17 27.97 4.09
CA THR A 152 3.85 28.21 3.48
C THR A 152 3.90 28.19 1.96
N GLU A 153 5.09 28.14 1.38
CA GLU A 153 5.35 28.11 -0.06
C GLU A 153 6.72 27.47 -0.32
N LEU A 154 6.79 26.65 -1.35
CA LEU A 154 8.00 25.99 -1.79
C LEU A 154 8.71 26.85 -2.85
N SER A 155 9.82 27.48 -2.50
CA SER A 155 10.56 28.38 -3.40
C SER A 155 11.12 27.69 -4.66
N GLY A 156 11.23 26.35 -4.63
CA GLY A 156 11.63 25.53 -5.75
C GLY A 156 10.55 25.36 -6.82
N LEU A 157 9.30 25.75 -6.57
CA LEU A 157 8.21 25.63 -7.51
C LEU A 157 8.00 26.95 -8.27
N LYS A 158 7.88 26.88 -9.61
CA LYS A 158 7.64 28.07 -10.41
C LYS A 158 6.76 27.75 -11.61
N VAL A 159 5.59 28.34 -11.68
CA VAL A 159 4.74 28.33 -12.87
C VAL A 159 5.33 29.24 -13.93
N LEU A 160 5.53 28.73 -15.14
CA LEU A 160 6.03 29.47 -16.29
C LEU A 160 4.90 29.92 -17.22
N ASP A 161 3.93 29.04 -17.43
CA ASP A 161 2.69 29.27 -18.17
C ASP A 161 1.64 28.21 -17.77
N ASP A 162 0.46 28.23 -18.41
CA ASP A 162 -0.65 27.31 -18.07
C ASP A 162 -0.29 25.82 -18.17
N ARG A 163 0.76 25.46 -18.93
CA ARG A 163 1.17 24.06 -19.16
C ARG A 163 2.57 23.74 -18.66
N THR A 164 3.30 24.72 -18.20
CA THR A 164 4.73 24.54 -17.90
C THR A 164 5.05 25.06 -16.51
N PHE A 165 5.75 24.26 -15.72
CA PHE A 165 6.31 24.69 -14.43
C PHE A 165 7.64 23.98 -14.17
N THR A 166 8.40 24.51 -13.22
CA THR A 166 9.66 23.91 -12.79
C THR A 166 9.62 23.47 -11.33
N ILE A 167 10.36 22.41 -11.03
CA ILE A 167 10.58 21.85 -9.70
C ILE A 167 12.09 21.86 -9.45
N THR A 168 12.57 22.73 -8.58
CA THR A 168 13.98 22.76 -8.17
C THR A 168 14.13 22.04 -6.84
N LEU A 169 15.02 21.06 -6.78
CA LEU A 169 15.29 20.26 -5.60
C LEU A 169 16.41 20.88 -4.75
N ASN A 170 16.47 20.49 -3.48
CA ASN A 170 17.58 20.85 -2.58
C ASN A 170 18.92 20.27 -3.05
N GLN A 171 18.88 19.07 -3.61
CA GLN A 171 20.02 18.33 -4.16
C GLN A 171 19.59 17.52 -5.39
N PRO A 172 20.51 17.04 -6.22
CA PRO A 172 20.17 16.14 -7.33
C PRO A 172 19.51 14.87 -6.84
N GLU A 173 18.38 14.48 -7.48
CA GLU A 173 17.68 13.20 -7.27
C GLU A 173 17.15 12.70 -8.62
N ALA A 174 17.83 11.74 -9.23
CA ALA A 174 17.48 11.22 -10.56
C ALA A 174 16.16 10.44 -10.58
N ASP A 175 15.77 9.83 -9.46
CA ASP A 175 14.54 9.07 -9.28
C ASP A 175 13.36 9.93 -8.79
N PHE A 176 13.56 11.25 -8.61
CA PHE A 176 12.48 12.15 -8.18
C PHE A 176 11.24 12.08 -9.09
N PRO A 177 11.34 12.00 -10.42
CA PRO A 177 10.16 11.85 -11.28
C PRO A 177 9.31 10.61 -10.98
N THR A 178 9.92 9.54 -10.43
CA THR A 178 9.18 8.33 -10.04
C THR A 178 8.16 8.61 -8.94
N ARG A 179 8.39 9.60 -8.07
CA ARG A 179 7.46 9.97 -6.97
C ARG A 179 6.20 10.66 -7.46
N LEU A 180 6.24 11.31 -8.63
CA LEU A 180 5.19 12.20 -9.13
C LEU A 180 3.90 11.48 -9.54
N GLY A 181 3.86 10.16 -9.41
CA GLY A 181 2.67 9.32 -9.52
C GLY A 181 2.03 8.98 -8.17
N TYR A 182 2.63 9.37 -7.05
CA TYR A 182 2.04 9.22 -5.73
C TYR A 182 1.00 10.31 -5.47
N ASN A 183 -0.07 9.97 -4.77
CA ASN A 183 -1.21 10.87 -4.57
C ASN A 183 -0.85 12.24 -3.97
N ALA A 184 0.20 12.32 -3.14
CA ALA A 184 0.70 13.60 -2.63
C ALA A 184 0.89 14.67 -3.73
N PHE A 185 1.29 14.24 -4.92
CA PHE A 185 1.64 15.10 -6.05
C PHE A 185 0.50 15.30 -7.06
N PHE A 186 -0.73 14.92 -6.74
CA PHE A 186 -1.88 15.12 -7.64
C PHE A 186 -2.36 16.58 -7.62
N PRO A 187 -2.91 17.08 -8.76
CA PRO A 187 -3.40 18.45 -8.85
C PRO A 187 -4.77 18.61 -8.21
N LEU A 188 -5.07 19.82 -7.77
CA LEU A 188 -6.40 20.23 -7.33
C LEU A 188 -6.93 21.38 -8.20
N PRO A 189 -8.25 21.43 -8.49
CA PRO A 189 -8.86 22.56 -9.17
C PRO A 189 -8.89 23.80 -8.26
N ASP A 190 -8.96 25.00 -8.87
CA ASP A 190 -8.89 26.27 -8.16
C ASP A 190 -9.94 26.41 -7.03
N ASN A 191 -11.11 25.80 -7.20
CA ASN A 191 -12.21 25.86 -6.22
C ASN A 191 -12.08 24.84 -5.07
N ALA A 192 -11.02 24.02 -5.02
CA ALA A 192 -10.82 23.05 -3.95
C ALA A 192 -10.59 23.72 -2.59
N TYR A 193 -10.12 24.95 -2.58
CA TYR A 193 -9.75 25.71 -1.39
C TYR A 193 -10.86 26.59 -0.82
N ASP A 194 -11.99 26.76 -1.54
CA ASP A 194 -13.11 27.59 -1.12
C ASP A 194 -13.86 26.98 0.10
N ASP A 195 -14.07 25.68 0.07
CA ASP A 195 -14.66 24.87 1.14
C ASP A 195 -14.08 23.45 1.05
N GLU A 196 -12.98 23.21 1.72
CA GLU A 196 -12.23 21.96 1.64
C GLU A 196 -13.04 20.76 2.15
N GLU A 197 -13.91 20.95 3.16
CA GLU A 197 -14.77 19.88 3.66
C GLU A 197 -15.82 19.47 2.61
N ALA A 198 -16.49 20.43 2.02
CA ALA A 198 -17.47 20.17 0.96
C ALA A 198 -16.81 19.58 -0.28
N PHE A 199 -15.62 20.09 -0.66
CA PHE A 199 -14.85 19.57 -1.78
C PHE A 199 -14.42 18.13 -1.54
N GLY A 200 -13.82 17.81 -0.40
CA GLY A 200 -13.34 16.47 -0.10
C GLY A 200 -14.46 15.41 0.08
N ARG A 201 -15.70 15.87 0.32
CA ARG A 201 -16.90 15.01 0.30
C ARG A 201 -17.43 14.74 -1.10
N ASN A 202 -17.17 15.60 -2.05
CA ASN A 202 -17.60 15.47 -3.45
C ASN A 202 -16.61 16.15 -4.40
N PRO A 203 -15.43 15.56 -4.60
CA PRO A 203 -14.34 16.21 -5.31
C PRO A 203 -14.60 16.33 -6.82
N ASN A 204 -14.28 17.50 -7.38
CA ASN A 204 -14.13 17.69 -8.81
C ASN A 204 -12.75 17.18 -9.24
N SER A 205 -12.67 15.90 -9.56
CA SER A 205 -11.44 15.17 -9.81
C SER A 205 -11.07 15.11 -11.30
N ASN A 206 -9.88 14.58 -11.62
CA ASN A 206 -9.37 14.54 -13.01
C ASN A 206 -8.95 13.13 -13.46
N GLY A 207 -9.22 12.11 -12.66
CA GLY A 207 -8.84 10.73 -12.93
C GLY A 207 -9.85 9.95 -13.76
N PRO A 208 -9.65 8.64 -13.90
CA PRO A 208 -10.50 7.75 -14.71
C PRO A 208 -11.94 7.65 -14.22
N TYR A 209 -12.17 7.86 -12.94
CA TYR A 209 -13.51 7.86 -12.34
C TYR A 209 -13.79 9.18 -11.65
N LYS A 210 -15.08 9.44 -11.41
CA LYS A 210 -15.59 10.49 -10.53
C LYS A 210 -16.46 9.87 -9.45
N LEU A 211 -16.56 10.55 -8.31
CA LEU A 211 -17.42 10.13 -7.22
C LEU A 211 -18.88 10.24 -7.65
N GLU A 212 -19.66 9.17 -7.45
CA GLU A 212 -21.12 9.17 -7.60
C GLU A 212 -21.81 9.36 -6.26
N ALA A 213 -21.42 8.55 -5.26
CA ALA A 213 -21.97 8.64 -3.92
C ALA A 213 -20.98 8.13 -2.86
N TRP A 214 -21.06 8.70 -1.67
CA TRP A 214 -20.41 8.21 -0.45
C TRP A 214 -21.47 8.01 0.63
N ASP A 215 -21.85 6.75 0.88
CA ASP A 215 -22.87 6.38 1.87
C ASP A 215 -22.23 6.03 3.22
N GLY A 216 -21.72 7.05 3.88
CA GLY A 216 -21.13 6.96 5.22
C GLY A 216 -20.13 5.81 5.34
N SER A 217 -20.31 5.00 6.41
CA SER A 217 -19.46 3.82 6.67
C SER A 217 -19.93 2.54 5.96
N GLN A 218 -20.75 2.63 4.90
CA GLN A 218 -21.26 1.46 4.19
C GLN A 218 -20.58 1.25 2.84
N SER A 219 -20.50 2.30 2.02
CA SER A 219 -20.02 2.16 0.65
C SER A 219 -19.58 3.49 0.00
N ILE A 220 -18.79 3.36 -1.06
CA ILE A 220 -18.51 4.42 -2.02
C ILE A 220 -18.73 3.88 -3.42
N SER A 221 -19.47 4.64 -4.25
CA SER A 221 -19.65 4.35 -5.66
C SER A 221 -18.93 5.37 -6.54
N LEU A 222 -18.25 4.84 -7.55
CA LEU A 222 -17.53 5.60 -8.56
C LEU A 222 -18.08 5.27 -9.94
N VAL A 223 -18.21 6.28 -10.80
CA VAL A 223 -18.61 6.13 -12.22
C VAL A 223 -17.52 6.67 -13.15
N PRO A 224 -17.45 6.20 -14.40
CA PRO A 224 -16.48 6.71 -15.37
C PRO A 224 -16.54 8.22 -15.50
N ASN A 225 -15.35 8.85 -15.58
CA ASN A 225 -15.23 10.28 -15.89
C ASN A 225 -15.15 10.45 -17.40
N GLU A 226 -16.17 11.06 -18.01
CA GLU A 226 -16.29 11.24 -19.45
C GLU A 226 -15.22 12.21 -20.01
N ASN A 227 -14.66 13.06 -19.15
CA ASN A 227 -13.58 13.99 -19.52
C ASN A 227 -12.19 13.37 -19.43
N TYR A 228 -12.08 12.12 -18.90
CA TYR A 228 -10.81 11.42 -18.83
C TYR A 228 -10.46 10.76 -20.17
N ASP A 229 -9.31 11.13 -20.72
CA ASP A 229 -8.77 10.57 -21.98
C ASP A 229 -7.38 9.92 -21.80
N GLY A 230 -7.03 9.59 -20.54
CA GLY A 230 -5.75 8.97 -20.18
C GLY A 230 -5.70 7.46 -20.43
N PRO A 231 -4.56 6.82 -20.08
CA PRO A 231 -4.30 5.39 -20.34
C PRO A 231 -5.13 4.44 -19.47
N ARG A 232 -5.64 4.89 -18.31
CA ARG A 232 -6.42 4.09 -17.36
C ARG A 232 -7.93 4.16 -17.61
N LYS A 233 -8.34 4.25 -18.89
CA LYS A 233 -9.76 4.39 -19.27
C LYS A 233 -10.59 3.21 -18.77
N PRO A 234 -11.70 3.43 -18.02
CA PRO A 234 -12.57 2.38 -17.51
C PRO A 234 -13.14 1.48 -18.61
N LYS A 235 -13.15 0.16 -18.34
CA LYS A 235 -13.78 -0.87 -19.18
C LYS A 235 -15.07 -1.42 -18.55
N ASN A 236 -15.55 -0.78 -17.49
CA ASN A 236 -16.78 -1.07 -16.77
C ASN A 236 -17.60 0.22 -16.59
N ASP A 237 -18.83 0.09 -16.09
CA ASP A 237 -19.75 1.20 -15.88
C ASP A 237 -19.55 1.88 -14.51
N GLY A 238 -18.67 1.36 -13.67
CA GLY A 238 -18.34 1.91 -12.36
C GLY A 238 -17.79 0.86 -11.40
N VAL A 239 -17.40 1.34 -10.22
CA VAL A 239 -16.89 0.50 -9.13
C VAL A 239 -17.62 0.84 -7.83
N MET A 240 -18.15 -0.18 -7.15
CA MET A 240 -18.81 -0.06 -5.85
C MET A 240 -17.91 -0.67 -4.78
N PHE A 241 -17.36 0.16 -3.91
CA PHE A 241 -16.64 -0.26 -2.72
C PHE A 241 -17.63 -0.53 -1.58
N THR A 242 -17.68 -1.77 -1.11
CA THR A 242 -18.49 -2.17 0.07
C THR A 242 -17.57 -2.33 1.28
N PHE A 243 -17.90 -1.68 2.39
CA PHE A 243 -17.11 -1.71 3.62
C PHE A 243 -17.57 -2.84 4.52
N TYR A 244 -16.81 -3.91 4.55
CA TYR A 244 -17.10 -5.09 5.36
C TYR A 244 -16.53 -4.96 6.76
N ALA A 245 -17.38 -5.17 7.76
CA ALA A 245 -16.92 -5.22 9.16
C ALA A 245 -16.07 -6.46 9.47
N ARG A 246 -16.19 -7.52 8.65
CA ARG A 246 -15.47 -8.79 8.82
C ARG A 246 -15.00 -9.33 7.47
N PRO A 247 -13.70 -9.66 7.34
CA PRO A 247 -13.15 -10.24 6.10
C PRO A 247 -13.85 -11.54 5.67
N ASP A 248 -14.27 -12.39 6.63
CA ASP A 248 -14.99 -13.64 6.32
C ASP A 248 -16.33 -13.41 5.59
N ALA A 249 -17.02 -12.29 5.87
CA ALA A 249 -18.26 -11.94 5.20
C ALA A 249 -18.00 -11.57 3.72
N ALA A 250 -16.94 -10.77 3.47
CA ALA A 250 -16.52 -10.44 2.10
C ALA A 250 -16.13 -11.70 1.31
N TYR A 251 -15.45 -12.64 1.95
CA TYR A 251 -15.05 -13.89 1.31
C TYR A 251 -16.27 -14.78 0.99
N ALA A 252 -17.26 -14.86 1.89
CA ALA A 252 -18.50 -15.59 1.62
C ALA A 252 -19.30 -14.98 0.46
N ASP A 253 -19.34 -13.64 0.36
CA ASP A 253 -19.96 -12.93 -0.75
C ASP A 253 -19.20 -13.17 -2.07
N LEU A 254 -17.87 -13.22 -2.04
CA LEU A 254 -17.06 -13.60 -3.21
C LEU A 254 -17.39 -15.01 -3.70
N LEU A 255 -17.44 -16.00 -2.79
CA LEU A 255 -17.75 -17.39 -3.14
C LEU A 255 -19.19 -17.57 -3.67
N SER A 256 -20.10 -16.64 -3.32
CA SER A 256 -21.48 -16.63 -3.77
C SER A 256 -21.72 -15.76 -5.00
N ASP A 257 -20.65 -15.22 -5.61
CA ASP A 257 -20.69 -14.27 -6.73
C ASP A 257 -21.49 -12.97 -6.44
N ASN A 258 -21.62 -12.58 -5.15
CA ASN A 258 -22.22 -11.31 -4.70
C ASN A 258 -21.18 -10.19 -4.58
N LEU A 259 -19.91 -10.53 -4.44
CA LEU A 259 -18.75 -9.64 -4.51
C LEU A 259 -17.92 -10.05 -5.73
N ASP A 260 -17.47 -9.09 -6.53
CA ASP A 260 -16.74 -9.40 -7.75
C ASP A 260 -15.24 -9.57 -7.52
N VAL A 261 -14.63 -8.74 -6.67
CA VAL A 261 -13.19 -8.83 -6.36
C VAL A 261 -12.95 -8.64 -4.87
N LEU A 262 -12.10 -9.50 -4.31
CA LEU A 262 -11.60 -9.41 -2.94
C LEU A 262 -10.07 -9.36 -2.97
N ASP A 263 -9.48 -8.34 -2.36
CA ASP A 263 -8.02 -8.13 -2.36
C ASP A 263 -7.29 -8.69 -1.13
N ALA A 264 -8.03 -9.28 -0.19
CA ALA A 264 -7.46 -9.88 1.02
C ALA A 264 -8.26 -11.12 1.46
N ILE A 265 -7.76 -12.31 1.12
CA ILE A 265 -8.33 -13.57 1.61
C ILE A 265 -8.16 -13.68 3.13
N PRO A 266 -9.21 -14.01 3.90
CA PRO A 266 -9.11 -14.18 5.35
C PRO A 266 -8.09 -15.26 5.74
N THR A 267 -7.36 -15.05 6.84
CA THR A 267 -6.33 -15.98 7.31
C THR A 267 -6.84 -17.41 7.46
N GLY A 268 -8.08 -17.61 7.93
CA GLY A 268 -8.70 -18.93 8.08
C GLY A 268 -8.94 -19.68 6.76
N SER A 269 -8.96 -18.96 5.63
CA SER A 269 -9.21 -19.53 4.29
C SER A 269 -7.93 -19.71 3.45
N LEU A 270 -6.75 -19.25 3.93
CA LEU A 270 -5.49 -19.30 3.18
C LEU A 270 -5.08 -20.72 2.75
N ALA A 271 -5.47 -21.73 3.51
CA ALA A 271 -5.16 -23.12 3.18
C ALA A 271 -5.96 -23.68 1.98
N ASN A 272 -7.13 -23.11 1.68
CA ASN A 272 -8.09 -23.71 0.74
C ASN A 272 -8.53 -22.77 -0.40
N TYR A 273 -8.28 -21.47 -0.30
CA TYR A 273 -8.85 -20.48 -1.24
C TYR A 273 -8.53 -20.76 -2.72
N GLN A 274 -7.37 -21.36 -3.01
CA GLN A 274 -7.00 -21.70 -4.39
C GLN A 274 -7.85 -22.83 -4.96
N ASP A 275 -8.25 -23.78 -4.10
CA ASP A 275 -9.16 -24.87 -4.47
C ASP A 275 -10.62 -24.39 -4.58
N GLU A 276 -11.01 -23.40 -3.75
CA GLU A 276 -12.34 -22.79 -3.76
C GLU A 276 -12.52 -21.79 -4.92
N LEU A 277 -11.41 -21.19 -5.40
CA LEU A 277 -11.37 -20.20 -6.49
C LEU A 277 -10.45 -20.67 -7.64
N PRO A 278 -10.70 -21.81 -8.27
CA PRO A 278 -9.81 -22.38 -9.28
C PRO A 278 -9.66 -21.43 -10.49
N GLY A 279 -8.43 -20.97 -10.72
CA GLY A 279 -8.11 -20.01 -11.79
C GLY A 279 -8.61 -18.58 -11.55
N ARG A 280 -9.18 -18.30 -10.40
CA ARG A 280 -9.76 -17.00 -10.00
C ARG A 280 -9.16 -16.49 -8.70
N SER A 281 -7.90 -16.75 -8.46
CA SER A 281 -7.16 -16.29 -7.28
C SER A 281 -5.75 -15.87 -7.65
N VAL A 282 -5.14 -15.04 -6.81
CA VAL A 282 -3.78 -14.54 -6.94
C VAL A 282 -3.01 -14.74 -5.64
N SER A 283 -1.73 -15.04 -5.77
CA SER A 283 -0.72 -14.92 -4.72
C SER A 283 0.57 -14.48 -5.36
N GLN A 284 0.93 -13.21 -5.24
CA GLN A 284 2.15 -12.65 -5.83
C GLN A 284 2.78 -11.60 -4.90
N PRO A 285 4.12 -11.46 -4.87
CA PRO A 285 4.78 -10.43 -4.08
C PRO A 285 4.27 -9.03 -4.41
N VAL A 286 4.28 -8.16 -3.40
CA VAL A 286 3.98 -6.73 -3.54
C VAL A 286 5.17 -5.89 -3.11
N ALA A 287 5.13 -4.59 -3.37
CA ALA A 287 6.21 -3.66 -3.01
C ALA A 287 6.27 -3.43 -1.49
N ALA A 288 6.56 -4.49 -0.78
CA ALA A 288 6.71 -4.48 0.66
C ALA A 288 7.69 -5.55 1.11
N TYR A 289 8.29 -5.36 2.29
CA TYR A 289 9.04 -6.40 2.97
C TYR A 289 8.80 -6.36 4.47
N GLN A 290 9.05 -7.46 5.13
CA GLN A 290 9.01 -7.62 6.57
C GLN A 290 10.36 -8.06 7.10
N GLU A 291 10.77 -7.50 8.25
CA GLU A 291 12.06 -7.75 8.85
C GLU A 291 12.01 -7.84 10.37
N LEU A 292 13.10 -8.29 10.96
CA LEU A 292 13.44 -8.10 12.36
C LEU A 292 14.55 -7.04 12.47
N SER A 293 14.29 -5.97 13.17
CA SER A 293 15.30 -4.98 13.53
C SER A 293 15.96 -5.37 14.85
N LEU A 294 17.30 -5.26 14.91
CA LEU A 294 18.11 -5.48 16.12
C LEU A 294 19.04 -4.30 16.29
N PRO A 295 18.62 -3.27 17.05
CA PRO A 295 19.39 -2.04 17.19
C PRO A 295 20.73 -2.26 17.86
N GLU A 296 21.77 -1.58 17.38
CA GLU A 296 23.12 -1.64 17.98
C GLU A 296 23.20 -1.05 19.41
N ARG A 297 22.19 -0.32 19.85
CA ARG A 297 22.07 0.15 21.24
C ARG A 297 21.77 -0.97 22.24
N GLU A 298 21.31 -2.13 21.79
CA GLU A 298 21.07 -3.29 22.65
C GLU A 298 22.38 -3.99 22.97
N ALA A 299 22.52 -4.45 24.21
CA ALA A 299 23.67 -5.21 24.65
C ALA A 299 23.89 -6.43 23.75
N HIS A 300 25.14 -6.76 23.45
CA HIS A 300 25.55 -7.85 22.56
C HIS A 300 25.23 -7.66 21.07
N PHE A 301 24.62 -6.53 20.65
CA PHE A 301 24.26 -6.30 19.25
C PHE A 301 25.01 -5.10 18.62
N ALA A 302 26.02 -4.55 19.31
CA ALA A 302 26.89 -3.50 18.77
C ALA A 302 28.19 -4.05 18.17
N GLY A 303 28.78 -3.32 17.23
CA GLY A 303 30.09 -3.58 16.66
C GLY A 303 30.25 -4.97 16.04
N GLU A 304 31.44 -5.54 16.13
CA GLU A 304 31.78 -6.87 15.55
C GLU A 304 30.98 -8.01 16.17
N GLU A 305 30.84 -8.02 17.51
CA GLU A 305 30.01 -9.00 18.21
C GLU A 305 28.58 -8.99 17.67
N GLY A 306 27.95 -7.80 17.60
CA GLY A 306 26.59 -7.62 17.13
C GLY A 306 26.41 -8.05 15.69
N ARG A 307 27.36 -7.72 14.80
CA ARG A 307 27.34 -8.16 13.42
C ARG A 307 27.36 -9.69 13.27
N LEU A 308 28.22 -10.37 14.02
CA LEU A 308 28.27 -11.83 14.03
C LEU A 308 26.95 -12.43 14.54
N ARG A 309 26.36 -11.87 15.61
CA ARG A 309 25.08 -12.33 16.16
C ARG A 309 23.92 -12.12 15.19
N ARG A 310 23.80 -10.96 14.57
CA ARG A 310 22.74 -10.70 13.58
C ARG A 310 22.82 -11.67 12.38
N LYS A 311 24.03 -11.94 11.88
CA LYS A 311 24.24 -12.95 10.82
C LYS A 311 23.86 -14.36 11.28
N ALA A 312 24.27 -14.76 12.49
CA ALA A 312 23.91 -16.05 13.06
C ALA A 312 22.39 -16.20 13.21
N LEU A 313 21.71 -15.19 13.73
CA LEU A 313 20.25 -15.16 13.84
C LEU A 313 19.58 -15.30 12.47
N SER A 314 20.03 -14.53 11.48
CA SER A 314 19.48 -14.57 10.13
C SER A 314 19.61 -15.98 9.50
N MET A 315 20.81 -16.59 9.60
CA MET A 315 21.08 -17.92 9.03
C MET A 315 20.44 -19.06 9.83
N SER A 316 19.97 -18.81 11.06
CA SER A 316 19.21 -19.76 11.87
C SER A 316 17.72 -19.83 11.52
N ILE A 317 17.21 -18.92 10.70
CA ILE A 317 15.79 -18.83 10.32
C ILE A 317 15.56 -19.51 8.98
N ASP A 318 14.83 -20.61 8.98
CA ASP A 318 14.34 -21.31 7.78
C ASP A 318 13.09 -20.60 7.25
N ARG A 319 13.32 -19.58 6.41
CA ARG A 319 12.27 -18.75 5.81
C ARG A 319 11.33 -19.58 4.93
N ASP A 320 11.88 -20.50 4.15
CA ASP A 320 11.11 -21.38 3.25
C ASP A 320 10.13 -22.26 4.05
N SER A 321 10.57 -22.80 5.19
CA SER A 321 9.69 -23.59 6.06
C SER A 321 8.54 -22.75 6.63
N ILE A 322 8.81 -21.53 7.08
CA ILE A 322 7.78 -20.64 7.63
C ILE A 322 6.82 -20.19 6.54
N THR A 323 7.32 -19.71 5.39
CA THR A 323 6.47 -19.22 4.30
C THR A 323 5.58 -20.31 3.72
N ASN A 324 6.07 -21.55 3.62
CA ASN A 324 5.29 -22.65 3.08
C ASN A 324 4.32 -23.27 4.08
N LYS A 325 4.73 -23.45 5.35
CA LYS A 325 3.92 -24.20 6.33
C LYS A 325 2.99 -23.34 7.16
N LEU A 326 3.40 -22.10 7.48
CA LEU A 326 2.61 -21.19 8.29
C LEU A 326 1.79 -20.25 7.41
N PHE A 327 2.41 -19.72 6.35
CA PHE A 327 1.77 -18.77 5.45
C PHE A 327 1.20 -19.40 4.17
N TYR A 328 1.25 -20.72 4.03
CA TYR A 328 0.69 -21.45 2.88
C TYR A 328 1.15 -20.90 1.51
N GLY A 329 2.41 -20.43 1.43
CA GLY A 329 2.97 -19.83 0.21
C GLY A 329 2.52 -18.39 -0.07
N THR A 330 1.84 -17.72 0.86
CA THR A 330 1.40 -16.33 0.71
C THR A 330 2.45 -15.30 1.15
N ARG A 331 3.68 -15.74 1.29
CA ARG A 331 4.88 -14.91 1.51
C ARG A 331 6.02 -15.49 0.69
N THR A 332 6.89 -14.63 0.19
CA THR A 332 8.09 -15.01 -0.56
C THR A 332 9.33 -14.74 0.29
N PRO A 333 10.23 -15.71 0.50
CA PRO A 333 11.46 -15.51 1.27
C PRO A 333 12.29 -14.33 0.74
N ALA A 334 12.70 -13.42 1.63
CA ALA A 334 13.48 -12.24 1.24
C ALA A 334 14.90 -12.61 0.78
N ARG A 335 15.40 -11.85 -0.20
CA ARG A 335 16.74 -11.96 -0.78
C ARG A 335 17.54 -10.66 -0.69
N ASP A 336 16.85 -9.57 -0.35
CA ASP A 336 17.40 -8.23 -0.16
C ASP A 336 16.52 -7.39 0.78
N PHE A 337 16.79 -6.09 0.89
CA PHE A 337 16.06 -5.11 1.71
C PHE A 337 14.98 -4.34 0.94
N THR A 338 14.57 -4.82 -0.23
CA THR A 338 13.59 -4.14 -1.09
C THR A 338 12.41 -5.05 -1.42
N SER A 339 12.03 -5.21 -2.68
CA SER A 339 10.99 -6.14 -3.11
C SER A 339 11.20 -6.56 -4.57
N PRO A 340 10.86 -7.82 -4.93
CA PRO A 340 11.04 -8.33 -6.29
C PRO A 340 10.17 -7.65 -7.36
N VAL A 341 9.20 -6.82 -6.97
CA VAL A 341 8.33 -6.07 -7.91
C VAL A 341 8.81 -4.64 -8.16
N ILE A 342 9.98 -4.27 -7.62
CA ILE A 342 10.56 -2.94 -7.80
C ILE A 342 11.65 -3.00 -8.88
N ASP A 343 11.65 -2.01 -9.78
CA ASP A 343 12.71 -1.86 -10.76
C ASP A 343 14.09 -1.75 -10.08
N GLY A 344 15.08 -2.45 -10.63
CA GLY A 344 16.41 -2.54 -10.04
C GLY A 344 16.59 -3.63 -8.97
N TYR A 345 15.53 -4.38 -8.59
CA TYR A 345 15.66 -5.55 -7.70
C TYR A 345 16.73 -6.52 -8.19
N ASN A 346 17.59 -6.99 -7.27
CA ASN A 346 18.64 -7.94 -7.60
C ASN A 346 18.70 -9.10 -6.60
N PRO A 347 18.19 -10.28 -6.95
CA PRO A 347 18.21 -11.45 -6.06
C PRO A 347 19.61 -12.06 -5.84
N ASN A 348 20.64 -11.54 -6.55
CA ASN A 348 22.01 -12.09 -6.55
C ASN A 348 23.04 -11.08 -5.99
N LEU A 349 22.65 -10.23 -5.05
CA LEU A 349 23.55 -9.32 -4.37
C LEU A 349 24.66 -10.09 -3.65
N LYS A 350 25.87 -9.56 -3.69
CA LYS A 350 26.99 -10.13 -2.96
C LYS A 350 26.74 -10.05 -1.45
N GLY A 351 26.88 -11.17 -0.76
CA GLY A 351 26.67 -11.25 0.68
C GLY A 351 25.26 -11.71 1.06
N ASN A 352 24.32 -11.88 0.11
CA ASN A 352 22.95 -12.28 0.44
C ASN A 352 22.82 -13.73 0.91
N GLU A 353 23.90 -14.52 0.89
CA GLU A 353 23.95 -15.82 1.55
C GLU A 353 23.64 -15.76 3.06
N VAL A 354 23.82 -14.59 3.70
CA VAL A 354 23.44 -14.39 5.11
C VAL A 354 21.92 -14.48 5.35
N LEU A 355 21.12 -14.38 4.29
CA LEU A 355 19.66 -14.56 4.34
C LEU A 355 19.22 -16.00 4.09
N MET A 356 20.16 -16.88 3.73
CA MET A 356 19.87 -18.30 3.49
C MET A 356 19.95 -19.11 4.78
N TYR A 357 19.06 -20.09 4.92
CA TYR A 357 19.09 -21.00 6.06
C TYR A 357 20.33 -21.85 6.04
N ASN A 358 21.17 -21.69 7.07
CA ASN A 358 22.39 -22.49 7.27
C ASN A 358 22.71 -22.57 8.78
N PRO A 359 22.06 -23.49 9.51
CA PRO A 359 22.19 -23.58 10.96
C PRO A 359 23.60 -23.95 11.45
N GLU A 360 24.39 -24.63 10.63
CA GLU A 360 25.77 -24.99 11.01
C GLU A 360 26.69 -23.77 10.95
N GLU A 361 26.55 -22.90 9.93
CA GLU A 361 27.28 -21.64 9.88
C GLU A 361 26.78 -20.67 10.94
N ALA A 362 25.46 -20.63 11.19
CA ALA A 362 24.87 -19.84 12.26
C ALA A 362 25.49 -20.15 13.63
N LYS A 363 25.65 -21.43 13.98
CA LYS A 363 26.34 -21.88 15.22
C LYS A 363 27.77 -21.39 15.30
N LYS A 364 28.52 -21.47 14.19
CA LYS A 364 29.92 -21.00 14.14
C LYS A 364 30.02 -19.50 14.38
N LEU A 365 29.19 -18.71 13.71
CA LEU A 365 29.14 -17.25 13.89
C LEU A 365 28.74 -16.88 15.31
N TRP A 366 27.76 -17.59 15.89
CA TRP A 366 27.34 -17.36 17.28
C TRP A 366 28.47 -17.67 18.25
N ALA A 367 29.18 -18.78 18.08
CA ALA A 367 30.34 -19.13 18.90
C ALA A 367 31.51 -18.12 18.75
N GLN A 368 31.72 -17.54 17.57
CA GLN A 368 32.68 -16.47 17.39
C GLN A 368 32.28 -15.19 18.15
N ALA A 369 31.00 -14.85 18.16
CA ALA A 369 30.47 -13.73 18.94
C ALA A 369 30.62 -13.99 20.46
N ASP A 370 30.33 -15.22 20.94
CA ASP A 370 30.52 -15.61 22.33
C ASP A 370 31.99 -15.58 22.78
N ALA A 371 32.95 -15.77 21.86
CA ALA A 371 34.36 -15.59 22.14
C ALA A 371 34.76 -14.12 22.38
N ILE A 372 33.96 -13.17 21.86
CA ILE A 372 34.14 -11.72 22.16
C ILE A 372 33.46 -11.41 23.50
N SER A 373 32.18 -11.78 23.65
CA SER A 373 31.42 -11.59 24.88
C SER A 373 30.35 -12.69 24.98
N PRO A 374 30.37 -13.57 26.01
CA PRO A 374 29.36 -14.61 26.16
C PRO A 374 27.95 -14.04 26.27
N TYR A 375 26.99 -14.64 25.55
CA TYR A 375 25.58 -14.27 25.62
C TYR A 375 24.88 -15.06 26.72
N ASP A 376 24.36 -14.39 27.71
CA ASP A 376 23.65 -14.96 28.86
C ASP A 376 22.19 -14.49 29.00
N GLY A 377 21.69 -13.78 27.96
CA GLY A 377 20.36 -13.20 27.96
C GLY A 377 19.30 -14.07 27.27
N THR A 378 18.06 -13.58 27.33
CA THR A 378 16.95 -14.06 26.49
C THR A 378 16.75 -13.09 25.34
N LEU A 379 16.70 -13.59 24.11
CA LEU A 379 16.35 -12.79 22.95
C LEU A 379 14.83 -12.58 22.93
N GLU A 380 14.40 -11.38 23.24
CA GLU A 380 13.01 -10.97 23.09
C GLU A 380 12.77 -10.47 21.68
N ILE A 381 11.64 -10.88 21.05
CA ILE A 381 11.19 -10.40 19.74
C ILE A 381 9.85 -9.70 19.95
N ALA A 382 9.87 -8.38 19.96
CA ALA A 382 8.69 -7.57 20.20
C ALA A 382 7.79 -7.51 18.95
N TYR A 383 6.47 -7.56 19.18
CA TYR A 383 5.43 -7.44 18.14
C TYR A 383 4.12 -6.92 18.74
N ASP A 384 3.26 -6.33 17.91
CA ASP A 384 1.89 -5.95 18.24
C ASP A 384 0.92 -7.12 17.99
N VAL A 385 -0.01 -7.34 18.92
CA VAL A 385 -0.95 -8.48 18.83
C VAL A 385 -2.07 -8.24 17.82
N ASP A 386 -2.47 -6.99 17.62
CA ASP A 386 -3.51 -6.60 16.66
C ASP A 386 -3.07 -6.76 15.19
N GLY A 387 -1.77 -6.83 14.92
CA GLY A 387 -1.21 -7.10 13.59
C GLY A 387 -1.11 -8.59 13.20
N GLY A 388 -1.53 -9.53 14.08
CA GLY A 388 -1.53 -10.98 13.78
C GLY A 388 -0.12 -11.58 13.69
N HIS A 389 0.84 -11.06 14.44
CA HIS A 389 2.26 -11.44 14.30
C HIS A 389 2.72 -12.58 15.22
N GLN A 390 1.90 -12.98 16.20
CA GLN A 390 2.29 -13.94 17.24
C GLN A 390 2.81 -15.28 16.66
N GLU A 391 2.06 -15.89 15.77
CA GLU A 391 2.35 -17.24 15.29
C GLU A 391 3.71 -17.34 14.59
N TRP A 392 4.02 -16.38 13.71
CA TRP A 392 5.30 -16.40 13.02
C TRP A 392 6.48 -15.95 13.91
N VAL A 393 6.25 -15.04 14.86
CA VAL A 393 7.27 -14.65 15.85
C VAL A 393 7.63 -15.85 16.72
N ASP A 394 6.64 -16.61 17.19
CA ASP A 394 6.84 -17.82 17.97
C ASP A 394 7.58 -18.89 17.16
N ALA A 395 7.26 -19.04 15.86
CA ALA A 395 7.96 -19.95 14.95
C ALA A 395 9.44 -19.54 14.76
N VAL A 396 9.73 -18.26 14.54
CA VAL A 396 11.10 -17.72 14.44
C VAL A 396 11.86 -17.93 15.74
N ALA A 397 11.28 -17.56 16.88
CA ALA A 397 11.90 -17.76 18.19
C ALA A 397 12.20 -19.25 18.45
N ASN A 398 11.30 -20.15 18.07
CA ASN A 398 11.51 -21.59 18.19
C ASN A 398 12.67 -22.09 17.30
N GLN A 399 12.78 -21.62 16.06
CA GLN A 399 13.92 -21.96 15.18
C GLN A 399 15.24 -21.44 15.76
N ILE A 400 15.27 -20.22 16.29
CA ILE A 400 16.46 -19.66 16.95
C ILE A 400 16.88 -20.52 18.15
N ARG A 401 15.93 -20.88 19.04
CA ARG A 401 16.23 -21.80 20.18
C ARG A 401 16.83 -23.11 19.71
N ASN A 402 16.19 -23.73 18.73
CA ASN A 402 16.62 -25.08 18.26
C ASN A 402 17.97 -25.05 17.54
N ASN A 403 18.23 -23.99 16.77
CA ASN A 403 19.42 -23.90 15.93
C ASN A 403 20.63 -23.29 16.64
N LEU A 404 20.44 -22.34 17.57
CA LEU A 404 21.54 -21.68 18.27
C LEU A 404 21.70 -22.12 19.73
N GLY A 405 20.68 -22.77 20.32
CA GLY A 405 20.72 -23.23 21.71
C GLY A 405 20.60 -22.07 22.73
N ILE A 406 20.05 -20.94 22.36
CA ILE A 406 19.81 -19.79 23.23
C ILE A 406 18.32 -19.65 23.56
N GLU A 407 17.99 -18.94 24.65
CA GLU A 407 16.61 -18.61 24.94
C GLU A 407 16.13 -17.48 24.00
N ALA A 408 14.98 -17.70 23.36
CA ALA A 408 14.32 -16.71 22.49
C ALA A 408 12.81 -16.79 22.65
N VAL A 409 12.13 -15.65 22.79
CA VAL A 409 10.68 -15.57 23.06
C VAL A 409 10.05 -14.37 22.34
N GLY A 410 8.78 -14.50 21.98
CA GLY A 410 7.96 -13.38 21.55
C GLY A 410 7.59 -12.47 22.72
N ARG A 411 7.61 -11.15 22.51
CA ARG A 411 7.18 -10.13 23.46
C ARG A 411 6.00 -9.35 22.90
N PRO A 412 4.75 -9.66 23.32
CA PRO A 412 3.56 -8.99 22.79
C PRO A 412 3.40 -7.56 23.34
N TYR A 413 3.02 -6.64 22.45
CA TYR A 413 2.46 -5.33 22.78
C TYR A 413 0.95 -5.36 22.53
N PRO A 414 0.15 -4.66 23.37
CA PRO A 414 -1.30 -4.75 23.29
C PRO A 414 -1.89 -4.20 21.99
N ASP A 415 -1.23 -3.23 21.37
CA ASP A 415 -1.65 -2.57 20.14
C ASP A 415 -0.47 -1.95 19.37
N PHE A 416 -0.70 -1.67 18.08
CA PHE A 416 0.29 -1.08 17.20
C PHE A 416 0.75 0.32 17.66
N LYS A 417 -0.15 1.13 18.22
CA LYS A 417 0.19 2.50 18.64
C LYS A 417 1.21 2.51 19.77
N SER A 418 0.98 1.73 20.84
CA SER A 418 1.92 1.62 21.96
C SER A 418 3.26 1.04 21.52
N TYR A 419 3.21 0.03 20.63
CA TYR A 419 4.38 -0.57 20.02
C TYR A 419 5.22 0.45 19.22
N ARG A 420 4.60 1.22 18.32
CA ARG A 420 5.29 2.26 17.54
C ARG A 420 5.84 3.40 18.40
N ASN A 421 5.15 3.77 19.45
CA ASN A 421 5.65 4.81 20.39
C ASN A 421 6.96 4.37 21.05
N ASP A 422 7.07 3.11 21.48
CA ASP A 422 8.30 2.59 22.09
C ASP A 422 9.44 2.44 21.08
N ILE A 423 9.15 2.12 19.81
CA ILE A 423 10.15 2.13 18.73
C ILE A 423 10.67 3.56 18.51
N LYS A 424 9.76 4.52 18.30
CA LYS A 424 10.11 5.92 18.00
C LYS A 424 10.86 6.59 19.15
N SER A 425 10.47 6.34 20.39
CA SER A 425 11.16 6.84 21.59
C SER A 425 12.46 6.07 21.89
N LYS A 426 12.78 5.02 21.11
CA LYS A 426 13.95 4.15 21.31
C LYS A 426 13.97 3.44 22.67
N THR A 427 12.81 3.24 23.29
CA THR A 427 12.63 2.53 24.58
C THR A 427 12.36 1.05 24.41
N ILE A 428 11.99 0.60 23.20
CA ILE A 428 11.82 -0.82 22.87
C ILE A 428 13.12 -1.59 23.11
N LYS A 429 13.02 -2.79 23.69
CA LYS A 429 14.14 -3.67 24.02
C LYS A 429 14.14 -4.92 23.16
N GLY A 430 15.34 -5.47 22.93
CA GLY A 430 15.55 -6.66 22.14
C GLY A 430 15.38 -6.45 20.64
N ALA A 431 15.03 -7.52 19.95
CA ALA A 431 14.60 -7.48 18.57
C ALA A 431 13.15 -7.00 18.46
N PHE A 432 12.78 -6.41 17.35
CA PHE A 432 11.39 -6.08 17.07
C PHE A 432 11.05 -6.26 15.59
N ARG A 433 9.80 -6.66 15.34
CA ARG A 433 9.32 -6.77 13.97
C ARG A 433 9.13 -5.38 13.36
N THR A 434 9.46 -5.20 12.13
CA THR A 434 9.13 -4.02 11.34
C THR A 434 9.03 -4.39 9.86
N GLY A 435 8.88 -3.43 9.00
CA GLY A 435 8.78 -3.59 7.56
C GLY A 435 8.41 -2.28 6.90
N TRP A 436 8.38 -2.31 5.58
CA TRP A 436 8.06 -1.14 4.77
C TRP A 436 7.11 -1.52 3.64
N PHE A 437 6.15 -0.65 3.36
CA PHE A 437 5.35 -0.66 2.15
C PHE A 437 5.79 0.55 1.31
N ALA A 438 6.05 0.32 0.03
CA ALA A 438 6.53 1.39 -0.84
C ALA A 438 5.43 2.39 -1.17
N ASP A 439 5.76 3.68 -1.07
CA ASP A 439 4.91 4.79 -1.51
C ASP A 439 4.97 4.96 -3.03
N TYR A 440 6.17 4.76 -3.59
CA TYR A 440 6.47 4.78 -5.02
C TYR A 440 7.45 3.65 -5.38
N PRO A 441 7.45 3.16 -6.64
CA PRO A 441 8.21 1.97 -7.03
C PRO A 441 9.68 2.28 -7.30
N GLY A 442 10.46 2.55 -6.25
CA GLY A 442 11.90 2.82 -6.33
C GLY A 442 12.69 2.16 -5.22
N LEU A 443 13.94 1.72 -5.49
CA LEU A 443 14.83 1.18 -4.46
C LEU A 443 15.11 2.21 -3.37
N SER A 444 15.21 3.49 -3.72
CA SER A 444 15.38 4.60 -2.79
C SER A 444 14.32 4.64 -1.70
N ASN A 445 13.06 4.33 -2.03
CA ASN A 445 11.94 4.34 -1.08
C ASN A 445 12.10 3.31 0.05
N PHE A 446 12.80 2.21 -0.20
CA PHE A 446 13.11 1.21 0.81
C PHE A 446 14.36 1.54 1.62
N LEU A 447 15.39 2.08 0.97
CA LEU A 447 16.72 2.21 1.55
C LEU A 447 16.91 3.52 2.30
N VAL A 448 16.51 4.64 1.69
CA VAL A 448 16.79 5.97 2.23
C VAL A 448 16.01 6.25 3.52
N PRO A 449 14.65 6.13 3.57
CA PRO A 449 13.90 6.45 4.79
C PRO A 449 14.19 5.49 5.93
N ASN A 450 14.53 4.22 5.66
CA ASN A 450 14.68 3.21 6.69
C ASN A 450 16.11 3.07 7.24
N PHE A 451 17.15 3.46 6.48
CA PHE A 451 18.53 3.13 6.85
C PHE A 451 19.52 4.29 6.79
N VAL A 452 19.22 5.42 6.13
CA VAL A 452 20.09 6.60 6.19
C VAL A 452 20.09 7.14 7.62
N SER A 453 21.28 7.44 8.16
CA SER A 453 21.47 7.75 9.58
C SER A 453 20.67 8.95 10.09
N THR A 454 20.37 9.91 9.22
CA THR A 454 19.58 11.12 9.53
C THR A 454 18.08 10.96 9.36
N SER A 455 17.62 9.82 8.84
CA SER A 455 16.20 9.61 8.59
C SER A 455 15.40 9.34 9.87
N SER A 456 14.23 9.98 9.97
CA SER A 456 13.29 9.79 11.09
C SER A 456 12.65 8.40 11.14
N SER A 457 12.65 7.67 10.02
CA SER A 457 12.11 6.30 9.94
C SER A 457 13.18 5.22 10.12
N ASN A 458 14.44 5.59 10.38
CA ASN A 458 15.51 4.67 10.71
C ASN A 458 15.34 4.10 12.15
N ASP A 459 14.44 3.16 12.28
CA ASP A 459 14.08 2.53 13.55
C ASP A 459 15.22 1.69 14.15
N SER A 460 16.08 1.10 13.28
CA SER A 460 17.25 0.34 13.70
C SER A 460 18.33 1.22 14.36
N GLY A 461 18.39 2.48 13.99
CA GLY A 461 19.46 3.39 14.36
C GLY A 461 20.75 3.09 13.61
N TYR A 462 20.67 2.46 12.43
CA TYR A 462 21.83 2.20 11.59
C TYR A 462 22.57 3.48 11.25
N ASN A 463 23.90 3.46 11.39
CA ASN A 463 24.75 4.61 11.14
C ASN A 463 26.05 4.15 10.48
N ASN A 464 26.04 4.17 9.16
CA ASN A 464 27.22 3.85 8.35
C ASN A 464 27.47 4.99 7.35
N PRO A 465 28.52 5.82 7.55
CA PRO A 465 28.83 6.95 6.67
C PRO A 465 29.12 6.56 5.22
N GLU A 466 29.64 5.34 4.96
CA GLU A 466 29.87 4.85 3.60
C GLU A 466 28.54 4.57 2.90
N PHE A 467 27.58 3.94 3.61
CA PHE A 467 26.22 3.74 3.12
C PHE A 467 25.54 5.09 2.83
N ASP A 468 25.55 6.03 3.78
CA ASP A 468 24.92 7.35 3.60
C ASP A 468 25.48 8.11 2.41
N ALA A 469 26.82 8.11 2.26
CA ALA A 469 27.48 8.75 1.13
C ALA A 469 27.09 8.07 -0.20
N LEU A 470 26.93 6.75 -0.19
CA LEU A 470 26.54 5.98 -1.37
C LEU A 470 25.08 6.25 -1.76
N MET A 471 24.16 6.37 -0.79
CA MET A 471 22.76 6.76 -1.03
C MET A 471 22.67 8.15 -1.65
N THR A 472 23.42 9.13 -1.12
CA THR A 472 23.51 10.47 -1.70
C THR A 472 24.08 10.44 -3.12
N LYS A 473 25.14 9.64 -3.36
CA LYS A 473 25.73 9.49 -4.69
C LYS A 473 24.76 8.81 -5.66
N ALA A 474 23.99 7.82 -5.21
CA ALA A 474 22.98 7.15 -6.02
C ALA A 474 21.88 8.12 -6.47
N ALA A 475 21.37 8.93 -5.55
CA ALA A 475 20.36 9.94 -5.86
C ALA A 475 20.85 10.93 -6.94
N GLY A 476 22.14 11.30 -6.93
CA GLY A 476 22.72 12.24 -7.89
C GLY A 476 23.14 11.65 -9.25
N GLN A 477 22.74 10.40 -9.59
CA GLN A 477 23.08 9.82 -10.89
C GLN A 477 22.18 10.39 -12.01
N PRO A 478 22.64 10.40 -13.27
CA PRO A 478 21.86 10.97 -14.38
C PRO A 478 20.69 10.08 -14.83
N THR A 479 20.71 8.77 -14.52
CA THR A 479 19.66 7.83 -14.90
C THR A 479 19.23 6.92 -13.74
N PRO A 480 17.99 6.42 -13.74
CA PRO A 480 17.52 5.45 -12.75
C PRO A 480 18.36 4.16 -12.71
N GLU A 481 18.85 3.67 -13.86
CA GLU A 481 19.68 2.47 -13.95
C GLU A 481 21.02 2.65 -13.23
N GLU A 482 21.65 3.81 -13.39
CA GLU A 482 22.89 4.14 -12.69
C GLU A 482 22.66 4.34 -11.19
N SER A 483 21.55 4.95 -10.80
CA SER A 483 21.07 5.03 -9.41
C SER A 483 20.88 3.66 -8.82
N ASN A 484 20.12 2.79 -9.48
CA ASN A 484 19.79 1.44 -9.02
C ASN A 484 21.06 0.58 -8.79
N LYS A 485 22.07 0.75 -9.63
CA LYS A 485 23.36 0.08 -9.43
C LYS A 485 24.00 0.48 -8.10
N LEU A 486 24.03 1.78 -7.78
CA LEU A 486 24.63 2.27 -6.53
C LEU A 486 23.75 1.94 -5.30
N TYR A 487 22.43 1.96 -5.43
CA TYR A 487 21.53 1.47 -4.38
C TYR A 487 21.78 -0.01 -4.07
N ASN A 488 22.03 -0.83 -5.09
CA ASN A 488 22.40 -2.24 -4.90
C ASN A 488 23.77 -2.41 -4.25
N GLU A 489 24.77 -1.58 -4.60
CA GLU A 489 26.06 -1.53 -3.90
C GLU A 489 25.86 -1.18 -2.41
N GLY A 490 24.92 -0.27 -2.08
CA GLY A 490 24.52 0.05 -0.72
C GLY A 490 23.88 -1.13 0.01
N GLN A 491 23.04 -1.89 -0.66
CA GLN A 491 22.48 -3.12 -0.08
C GLN A 491 23.56 -4.18 0.21
N GLU A 492 24.64 -4.27 -0.60
CA GLU A 492 25.76 -5.16 -0.31
C GLU A 492 26.51 -4.75 0.96
N ILE A 493 26.60 -3.45 1.27
CA ILE A 493 27.11 -2.97 2.57
C ILE A 493 26.17 -3.40 3.69
N MET A 494 24.86 -3.21 3.51
CA MET A 494 23.87 -3.61 4.51
C MET A 494 23.87 -5.13 4.77
N LEU A 495 24.07 -5.97 3.76
CA LEU A 495 24.20 -7.42 3.91
C LEU A 495 25.45 -7.83 4.70
N GLN A 496 26.50 -7.01 4.70
CA GLN A 496 27.67 -7.22 5.54
C GLN A 496 27.42 -6.81 6.99
N ASP A 497 26.71 -5.71 7.22
CA ASP A 497 26.43 -5.17 8.56
C ASP A 497 25.17 -5.77 9.18
N LEU A 498 24.21 -6.10 8.35
CA LEU A 498 22.88 -6.64 8.68
C LEU A 498 22.14 -5.80 9.75
N PRO A 499 21.88 -4.50 9.50
CA PRO A 499 21.22 -3.62 10.47
C PRO A 499 19.82 -4.08 10.85
N ALA A 500 19.20 -4.82 9.97
CA ALA A 500 17.95 -5.54 10.16
C ALA A 500 18.04 -6.89 9.42
N ILE A 501 17.17 -7.82 9.74
CA ILE A 501 17.11 -9.16 9.14
C ILE A 501 15.85 -9.24 8.25
N PRO A 502 15.97 -9.07 6.92
CA PRO A 502 14.87 -9.31 6.01
C PRO A 502 14.33 -10.73 6.14
N LEU A 503 13.01 -10.88 6.30
CA LEU A 503 12.37 -12.17 6.49
C LEU A 503 11.69 -12.65 5.20
N TRP A 504 10.71 -11.90 4.72
CA TRP A 504 9.92 -12.22 3.53
C TRP A 504 9.25 -10.99 2.93
N TYR A 505 8.87 -11.13 1.69
CA TYR A 505 7.99 -10.20 1.00
C TYR A 505 6.56 -10.68 1.16
N PRO A 506 5.61 -9.85 1.66
CA PRO A 506 4.20 -10.21 1.66
C PRO A 506 3.69 -10.32 0.21
N ASN A 507 2.76 -11.24 -0.01
CA ASN A 507 2.03 -11.33 -1.26
C ASN A 507 0.67 -10.64 -1.12
N VAL A 508 0.16 -10.05 -2.20
CA VAL A 508 -1.28 -9.91 -2.33
C VAL A 508 -1.89 -11.29 -2.44
N VAL A 509 -2.95 -11.53 -1.68
CA VAL A 509 -3.70 -12.80 -1.71
C VAL A 509 -5.16 -12.44 -1.91
N GLY A 510 -5.63 -12.53 -3.13
CA GLY A 510 -6.95 -12.10 -3.55
C GLY A 510 -7.66 -13.13 -4.42
N GLY A 511 -8.90 -12.80 -4.77
CA GLY A 511 -9.71 -13.62 -5.65
C GLY A 511 -10.83 -12.84 -6.32
N TRP A 512 -11.48 -13.47 -7.29
CA TRP A 512 -12.58 -12.85 -8.03
C TRP A 512 -13.71 -13.81 -8.36
N SER A 513 -14.91 -13.25 -8.60
CA SER A 513 -16.13 -13.99 -8.94
C SER A 513 -16.11 -14.53 -10.37
N ASN A 514 -17.12 -15.33 -10.70
CA ASN A 514 -17.35 -15.77 -12.08
C ASN A 514 -17.92 -14.66 -12.99
N ASN A 515 -18.31 -13.52 -12.41
CA ASN A 515 -18.98 -12.43 -13.13
C ASN A 515 -18.01 -11.47 -13.79
N VAL A 516 -16.69 -11.57 -13.51
CA VAL A 516 -15.69 -10.62 -13.98
C VAL A 516 -14.51 -11.30 -14.65
N ASP A 517 -13.94 -10.59 -15.62
CA ASP A 517 -12.72 -10.95 -16.34
C ASP A 517 -11.67 -9.83 -16.26
N ASN A 518 -10.45 -10.11 -16.71
CA ASN A 518 -9.32 -9.17 -16.75
C ASN A 518 -8.91 -8.61 -15.39
N VAL A 519 -9.10 -9.39 -14.32
CA VAL A 519 -8.66 -9.01 -12.98
C VAL A 519 -7.15 -9.17 -12.87
N THR A 520 -6.46 -8.07 -12.63
CA THR A 520 -5.01 -8.00 -12.41
C THR A 520 -4.76 -7.21 -11.14
N PHE A 521 -3.84 -7.66 -10.31
CA PHE A 521 -3.40 -6.95 -9.12
C PHE A 521 -2.06 -6.29 -9.40
N ASN A 522 -1.90 -5.06 -8.91
CA ASN A 522 -0.70 -4.28 -9.14
C ASN A 522 0.35 -4.47 -8.05
N TRP A 523 1.49 -3.82 -8.24
CA TRP A 523 2.63 -3.84 -7.34
C TRP A 523 2.32 -3.35 -5.90
N LYS A 524 1.26 -2.53 -5.71
CA LYS A 524 0.73 -2.07 -4.41
C LYS A 524 -0.32 -3.00 -3.79
N SER A 525 -0.57 -4.17 -4.36
CA SER A 525 -1.63 -5.11 -3.95
C SER A 525 -3.07 -4.71 -4.30
N LEU A 526 -3.28 -3.69 -5.11
CA LEU A 526 -4.61 -3.22 -5.49
C LEU A 526 -5.04 -3.83 -6.83
N PRO A 527 -6.32 -4.15 -7.02
CA PRO A 527 -6.85 -4.49 -8.34
C PRO A 527 -6.74 -3.31 -9.30
N GLU A 528 -6.43 -3.58 -10.56
CA GLU A 528 -6.49 -2.61 -11.64
C GLU A 528 -7.96 -2.39 -12.05
N TYR A 529 -8.72 -1.69 -11.20
CA TYR A 529 -10.18 -1.56 -11.29
C TYR A 529 -10.68 -1.12 -12.65
N TYR A 530 -9.96 -0.21 -13.33
CA TYR A 530 -10.31 0.31 -14.66
C TYR A 530 -10.24 -0.76 -15.76
N ALA A 531 -9.44 -1.80 -15.58
CA ALA A 531 -9.23 -2.86 -16.55
C ALA A 531 -10.25 -4.01 -16.45
N ILE A 532 -10.93 -4.12 -15.30
CA ILE A 532 -11.89 -5.19 -15.02
C ILE A 532 -13.12 -5.03 -15.91
N THR A 533 -13.53 -6.13 -16.53
CA THR A 533 -14.77 -6.21 -17.30
C THR A 533 -15.78 -7.10 -16.58
N LYS A 534 -17.06 -6.75 -16.63
CA LYS A 534 -18.15 -7.55 -16.07
C LYS A 534 -18.95 -8.19 -17.19
N ASN A 535 -19.25 -9.51 -17.06
CA ASN A 535 -19.93 -10.36 -18.04
C ASN A 535 -21.46 -10.20 -17.98
#